data_0e71dba91967ef5a83f519397caf979a
#
_entry.id   0e71dba91967ef5a83f519397caf979a
#
_cell.length_a   1.000
_cell.length_b   1.000
_cell.length_c   1.000
_cell.angle_alpha   90.00
_cell.angle_beta   90.00
_cell.angle_gamma   90.00
#
_symmetry.space_group_name_H-M   'P 1'
#
loop_
_entity.id
_entity.type
_entity.pdbx_description
1 polymer ?
#
loop_
_entity_poly.entity_id
_entity_poly.type
_entity_poly.pdbx_seq_one_letter_code
_entity_poly.pdbx_strand_id
1 'polypeptide(L)'
;GVRVIERLFPPVVIGPVIILIGLSLAGTGVNMAKENWVLALLSLVTAVVVSMKAKGLLKLIPIFCGIVVGYLAAWLFYGLDLSGVRDAAWIGLPQFVFPKFSWEPILFMIPVAIAPVIEHIGDVYVVNTVTGKDFVKDPGLHRTLLGDGLACFCAGLLGGPPVTTYSEVTGAMSLTKITNPQVIRIAAISAILFSVI
;
A
#
# COMPACT_ATOMS: atom_id res chain seq x y z
N GLY A 1 12.91 23.73 -6.77
CA GLY A 1 12.28 22.41 -6.83
C GLY A 1 12.98 21.37 -5.99
N VAL A 2 13.68 20.41 -6.62
CA VAL A 2 14.23 19.20 -5.96
C VAL A 2 15.14 19.52 -4.78
N ARG A 3 16.04 20.47 -4.89
CA ARG A 3 16.96 20.88 -3.80
C ARG A 3 16.26 21.35 -2.52
N VAL A 4 15.07 21.95 -2.65
CA VAL A 4 14.29 22.37 -1.48
C VAL A 4 13.68 21.15 -0.80
N ILE A 5 13.18 20.20 -1.58
CA ILE A 5 12.61 18.95 -1.07
C ILE A 5 13.69 18.12 -0.36
N GLU A 6 14.87 17.95 -0.97
CA GLU A 6 16.00 17.23 -0.36
C GLU A 6 16.51 17.90 0.92
N ARG A 7 16.40 19.22 1.01
CA ARG A 7 16.82 19.98 2.20
C ARG A 7 15.78 19.89 3.33
N LEU A 8 14.49 19.84 2.99
CA LEU A 8 13.40 19.72 3.96
C LEU A 8 13.21 18.29 4.46
N PHE A 9 13.42 17.31 3.57
CA PHE A 9 13.21 15.90 3.84
C PHE A 9 14.48 15.06 3.57
N PRO A 10 15.55 15.27 4.34
CA PRO A 10 16.72 14.42 4.23
C PRO A 10 16.37 12.98 4.67
N PRO A 11 17.09 11.95 4.19
CA PRO A 11 16.82 10.54 4.50
C PRO A 11 16.69 10.23 6.00
N VAL A 12 17.37 10.99 6.86
CA VAL A 12 17.30 10.85 8.32
C VAL A 12 15.93 11.23 8.89
N VAL A 13 15.15 12.06 8.19
CA VAL A 13 13.78 12.46 8.62
C VAL A 13 12.74 11.48 8.09
N ILE A 14 12.96 10.87 6.94
CA ILE A 14 12.02 9.97 6.29
C ILE A 14 11.70 8.75 7.17
N GLY A 15 12.72 8.10 7.75
CA GLY A 15 12.55 6.94 8.61
C GLY A 15 11.61 7.19 9.80
N PRO A 16 11.88 8.19 10.67
CA PRO A 16 10.98 8.56 11.74
C PRO A 16 9.55 8.89 11.31
N VAL A 17 9.36 9.56 10.17
CA VAL A 17 8.01 9.88 9.66
C VAL A 17 7.25 8.62 9.29
N ILE A 18 7.88 7.65 8.60
CA ILE A 18 7.26 6.37 8.26
C ILE A 18 6.86 5.61 9.54
N ILE A 19 7.72 5.62 10.58
CA ILE A 19 7.38 5.03 11.88
C ILE A 19 6.15 5.70 12.50
N LEU A 20 6.07 7.04 12.46
CA LEU A 20 4.93 7.79 12.99
C LEU A 20 3.64 7.48 12.22
N ILE A 21 3.69 7.32 10.89
CA ILE A 21 2.55 6.89 10.08
C ILE A 21 2.07 5.51 10.56
N GLY A 22 2.98 4.55 10.70
CA GLY A 22 2.64 3.22 11.21
C GLY A 22 2.01 3.26 12.61
N LEU A 23 2.57 4.05 13.52
CA LEU A 23 2.05 4.22 14.88
C LEU A 23 0.66 4.90 14.90
N SER A 24 0.40 5.83 14.00
CA SER A 24 -0.92 6.49 13.90
C SER A 24 -2.04 5.50 13.53
N LEU A 25 -1.71 4.46 12.78
CA LEU A 25 -2.63 3.39 12.38
C LEU A 25 -2.78 2.28 13.42
N ALA A 26 -1.91 2.23 14.42
CA ALA A 26 -1.92 1.17 15.44
C ALA A 26 -3.22 1.12 16.22
N GLY A 27 -3.82 2.28 16.54
CA GLY A 27 -5.13 2.36 17.20
C GLY A 27 -6.25 1.68 16.39
N THR A 28 -6.28 1.90 15.09
CA THR A 28 -7.23 1.24 14.18
C THR A 28 -7.00 -0.27 14.15
N GLY A 29 -5.74 -0.71 14.02
CA GLY A 29 -5.38 -2.12 14.06
C GLY A 29 -5.82 -2.82 15.35
N VAL A 30 -5.60 -2.19 16.51
CA VAL A 30 -6.04 -2.70 17.81
C VAL A 30 -7.58 -2.78 17.88
N ASN A 31 -8.29 -1.78 17.38
CA ASN A 31 -9.75 -1.80 17.39
C ASN A 31 -10.31 -2.93 16.51
N MET A 32 -9.72 -3.19 15.35
CA MET A 32 -10.10 -4.35 14.52
C MET A 32 -9.76 -5.68 15.20
N ALA A 33 -8.61 -5.78 15.87
CA ALA A 33 -8.20 -6.98 16.58
C ALA A 33 -9.10 -7.32 17.78
N LYS A 34 -9.77 -6.35 18.39
CA LYS A 34 -10.69 -6.56 19.53
C LYS A 34 -11.88 -7.46 19.21
N GLU A 35 -12.28 -7.57 17.95
CA GLU A 35 -13.38 -8.46 17.55
C GLU A 35 -13.04 -9.93 17.83
N ASN A 36 -11.80 -10.34 17.56
CA ASN A 36 -11.29 -11.67 17.92
C ASN A 36 -9.76 -11.66 18.06
N TRP A 37 -9.27 -11.51 19.29
CA TRP A 37 -7.85 -11.47 19.60
C TRP A 37 -7.08 -12.72 19.16
N VAL A 38 -7.71 -13.90 19.26
CA VAL A 38 -7.06 -15.17 18.90
C VAL A 38 -6.75 -15.20 17.41
N LEU A 39 -7.73 -14.85 16.57
CA LEU A 39 -7.54 -14.81 15.12
C LEU A 39 -6.58 -13.70 14.72
N ALA A 40 -6.67 -12.53 15.33
CA ALA A 40 -5.78 -11.40 15.06
C ALA A 40 -4.32 -11.74 15.38
N LEU A 41 -4.05 -12.31 16.56
CA LEU A 41 -2.71 -12.73 16.96
C LEU A 41 -2.19 -13.87 16.09
N LEU A 42 -3.01 -14.85 15.75
CA LEU A 42 -2.62 -15.95 14.86
C LEU A 42 -2.21 -15.44 13.47
N SER A 43 -2.99 -14.54 12.89
CA SER A 43 -2.69 -13.92 11.59
C SER A 43 -1.41 -13.09 11.65
N LEU A 44 -1.25 -12.27 12.69
CA LEU A 44 -0.07 -11.44 12.90
C LEU A 44 1.19 -12.30 13.07
N VAL A 45 1.16 -13.28 13.97
CA VAL A 45 2.30 -14.18 14.21
C VAL A 45 2.66 -14.93 12.94
N THR A 46 1.68 -15.41 12.19
CA THR A 46 1.91 -16.09 10.90
C THR A 46 2.62 -15.15 9.93
N ALA A 47 2.14 -13.93 9.76
CA ALA A 47 2.76 -12.95 8.85
C ALA A 47 4.21 -12.65 9.27
N VAL A 48 4.47 -12.44 10.57
CA VAL A 48 5.82 -12.20 11.10
C VAL A 48 6.73 -13.40 10.88
N VAL A 49 6.29 -14.61 11.21
CA VAL A 49 7.08 -15.84 11.03
C VAL A 49 7.41 -16.09 9.55
N VAL A 50 6.43 -15.91 8.66
CA VAL A 50 6.64 -16.06 7.22
C VAL A 50 7.62 -14.99 6.73
N SER A 51 7.48 -13.73 7.13
CA SER A 51 8.40 -12.66 6.76
C SER A 51 9.85 -12.96 7.19
N MET A 52 10.04 -13.55 8.38
CA MET A 52 11.38 -13.82 8.93
C MET A 52 11.99 -15.12 8.44
N LYS A 53 11.22 -16.19 8.32
CA LYS A 53 11.74 -17.55 8.08
C LYS A 53 11.48 -18.08 6.68
N ALA A 54 10.51 -17.57 5.94
CA ALA A 54 10.18 -18.07 4.62
C ALA A 54 11.28 -17.72 3.59
N LYS A 55 11.38 -18.57 2.58
CA LYS A 55 12.29 -18.42 1.45
C LYS A 55 11.49 -18.40 0.14
N GLY A 56 12.08 -17.83 -0.90
CA GLY A 56 11.45 -17.79 -2.23
C GLY A 56 10.19 -16.92 -2.26
N LEU A 57 9.18 -17.37 -2.97
CA LEU A 57 7.92 -16.62 -3.20
C LEU A 57 7.13 -16.35 -1.92
N LEU A 58 7.13 -17.26 -0.96
CA LEU A 58 6.39 -17.06 0.30
C LEU A 58 6.89 -15.85 1.09
N LYS A 59 8.16 -15.50 0.97
CA LYS A 59 8.72 -14.30 1.62
C LYS A 59 8.15 -13.00 1.04
N LEU A 60 7.59 -13.04 -0.16
CA LEU A 60 6.98 -11.88 -0.83
C LEU A 60 5.55 -11.59 -0.39
N ILE A 61 4.87 -12.60 0.17
CA ILE A 61 3.43 -12.55 0.49
C ILE A 61 3.12 -12.90 1.95
N PRO A 62 3.86 -12.38 2.94
CA PRO A 62 3.66 -12.75 4.34
C PRO A 62 2.29 -12.35 4.86
N ILE A 63 1.78 -11.18 4.47
CA ILE A 63 0.45 -10.69 4.87
C ILE A 63 -0.63 -11.61 4.32
N PHE A 64 -0.53 -12.03 3.05
CA PHE A 64 -1.46 -12.97 2.44
C PHE A 64 -1.48 -14.32 3.18
N CYS A 65 -0.32 -14.84 3.56
CA CYS A 65 -0.22 -16.06 4.39
C CYS A 65 -0.93 -15.88 5.74
N GLY A 66 -0.76 -14.72 6.38
CA GLY A 66 -1.46 -14.39 7.63
C GLY A 66 -2.98 -14.36 7.45
N ILE A 67 -3.47 -13.76 6.35
CA ILE A 67 -4.89 -13.72 6.01
C ILE A 67 -5.42 -15.15 5.81
N VAL A 68 -4.77 -15.97 5.00
CA VAL A 68 -5.20 -17.36 4.72
C VAL A 68 -5.27 -18.17 6.00
N VAL A 69 -4.25 -18.10 6.85
CA VAL A 69 -4.25 -18.85 8.12
C VAL A 69 -5.34 -18.32 9.06
N GLY A 70 -5.55 -17.02 9.12
CA GLY A 70 -6.63 -16.42 9.90
C GLY A 70 -8.02 -16.89 9.44
N TYR A 71 -8.27 -16.91 8.14
CA TYR A 71 -9.52 -17.43 7.56
C TYR A 71 -9.71 -18.94 7.81
N LEU A 72 -8.67 -19.73 7.63
CA LEU A 72 -8.72 -21.16 7.93
C LEU A 72 -9.04 -21.44 9.41
N ALA A 73 -8.41 -20.69 10.31
CA ALA A 73 -8.67 -20.81 11.73
C ALA A 73 -10.11 -20.36 12.08
N ALA A 74 -10.59 -19.26 11.48
CA ALA A 74 -11.97 -18.81 11.64
C ALA A 74 -12.97 -19.87 11.18
N TRP A 75 -12.72 -20.49 10.05
CA TRP A 75 -13.55 -21.56 9.52
C TRP A 75 -13.59 -22.79 10.41
N LEU A 76 -12.43 -23.20 10.93
CA LEU A 76 -12.32 -24.41 11.76
C LEU A 76 -12.90 -24.24 13.17
N PHE A 77 -12.70 -23.07 13.79
CA PHE A 77 -12.99 -22.88 15.21
C PHE A 77 -14.23 -22.03 15.50
N TYR A 78 -14.63 -21.17 14.59
CA TYR A 78 -15.72 -20.20 14.83
C TYR A 78 -16.89 -20.35 13.85
N GLY A 79 -16.73 -21.16 12.79
CA GLY A 79 -17.72 -21.22 11.71
C GLY A 79 -17.73 -19.93 10.88
N LEU A 80 -17.35 -20.01 9.62
CA LEU A 80 -17.31 -18.85 8.74
C LEU A 80 -18.65 -18.69 8.04
N ASP A 81 -19.28 -17.55 8.19
CA ASP A 81 -20.45 -17.19 7.37
C ASP A 81 -19.99 -16.75 5.99
N LEU A 82 -20.17 -17.60 5.00
CA LEU A 82 -19.84 -17.32 3.61
C LEU A 82 -21.07 -16.88 2.80
N SER A 83 -22.19 -16.57 3.44
CA SER A 83 -23.40 -16.11 2.76
C SER A 83 -23.13 -14.89 1.88
N GLY A 84 -22.40 -13.90 2.40
CA GLY A 84 -22.04 -12.70 1.64
C GLY A 84 -21.23 -12.99 0.37
N VAL A 85 -20.36 -14.01 0.41
CA VAL A 85 -19.59 -14.42 -0.79
C VAL A 85 -20.48 -15.17 -1.78
N ARG A 86 -21.39 -16.01 -1.27
CA ARG A 86 -22.31 -16.80 -2.08
C ARG A 86 -23.33 -15.93 -2.82
N ASP A 87 -23.78 -14.87 -2.15
CA ASP A 87 -24.81 -13.96 -2.66
C ASP A 87 -24.20 -12.82 -3.50
N ALA A 88 -22.87 -12.64 -3.47
CA ALA A 88 -22.18 -11.66 -4.29
C ALA A 88 -22.22 -12.01 -5.79
N ALA A 89 -22.42 -11.00 -6.61
CA ALA A 89 -22.30 -11.16 -8.05
C ALA A 89 -20.86 -11.47 -8.44
N TRP A 90 -20.65 -12.47 -9.29
CA TRP A 90 -19.31 -12.84 -9.77
C TRP A 90 -18.65 -11.77 -10.65
N ILE A 91 -19.45 -10.92 -11.27
CA ILE A 91 -18.98 -9.79 -12.07
C ILE A 91 -19.80 -8.59 -11.68
N GLY A 92 -19.13 -7.54 -11.23
CA GLY A 92 -19.74 -6.28 -10.86
C GLY A 92 -18.96 -5.09 -11.42
N LEU A 93 -19.66 -4.06 -11.85
CA LEU A 93 -19.00 -2.80 -12.20
C LEU A 93 -18.78 -1.97 -10.94
N PRO A 94 -17.60 -1.37 -10.77
CA PRO A 94 -17.36 -0.45 -9.66
C PRO A 94 -18.39 0.69 -9.65
N GLN A 95 -18.84 1.06 -8.46
CA GLN A 95 -19.73 2.21 -8.32
C GLN A 95 -18.91 3.49 -8.39
N PHE A 96 -18.98 4.18 -9.50
CA PHE A 96 -18.31 5.47 -9.66
C PHE A 96 -19.09 6.56 -8.94
N VAL A 97 -18.43 7.24 -8.00
CA VAL A 97 -19.00 8.35 -7.25
C VAL A 97 -18.20 9.61 -7.58
N PHE A 98 -18.87 10.62 -8.13
CA PHE A 98 -18.20 11.88 -8.43
C PHE A 98 -17.90 12.67 -7.13
N PRO A 99 -16.71 13.27 -7.03
CA PRO A 99 -16.33 14.03 -5.85
C PRO A 99 -17.20 15.28 -5.69
N LYS A 100 -17.56 15.57 -4.45
CA LYS A 100 -18.16 16.86 -4.07
C LYS A 100 -17.08 17.74 -3.49
N PHE A 101 -16.92 18.93 -4.04
CA PHE A 101 -15.93 19.88 -3.58
C PHE A 101 -16.43 20.63 -2.33
N SER A 102 -15.61 20.65 -1.29
CA SER A 102 -15.82 21.43 -0.08
C SER A 102 -14.48 21.97 0.40
N TRP A 103 -14.47 23.22 0.88
CA TRP A 103 -13.24 23.85 1.34
C TRP A 103 -12.67 23.24 2.62
N GLU A 104 -13.53 22.80 3.51
CA GLU A 104 -13.12 22.24 4.80
C GLU A 104 -12.26 20.97 4.66
N PRO A 105 -12.69 19.90 3.92
CA PRO A 105 -11.86 18.75 3.66
C PRO A 105 -10.58 19.09 2.88
N ILE A 106 -10.64 20.03 1.93
CA ILE A 106 -9.46 20.42 1.15
C ILE A 106 -8.40 21.02 2.07
N LEU A 107 -8.75 21.97 2.93
CA LEU A 107 -7.81 22.60 3.87
C LEU A 107 -7.25 21.59 4.86
N PHE A 108 -8.07 20.64 5.31
CA PHE A 108 -7.63 19.56 6.19
C PHE A 108 -6.62 18.61 5.50
N MET A 109 -6.83 18.30 4.23
CA MET A 109 -5.97 17.36 3.48
C MET A 109 -4.62 17.95 3.07
N ILE A 110 -4.47 19.27 2.98
CA ILE A 110 -3.19 19.90 2.61
C ILE A 110 -2.04 19.46 3.52
N PRO A 111 -2.12 19.57 4.85
CA PRO A 111 -1.04 19.09 5.73
C PRO A 111 -0.91 17.55 5.71
N VAL A 112 -1.99 16.81 5.53
CA VAL A 112 -1.97 15.34 5.46
C VAL A 112 -1.20 14.85 4.23
N ALA A 113 -1.28 15.57 3.10
CA ALA A 113 -0.58 15.24 1.87
C ALA A 113 0.97 15.25 2.00
N ILE A 114 1.52 15.85 3.04
CA ILE A 114 2.96 15.83 3.30
C ILE A 114 3.46 14.40 3.56
N ALA A 115 2.67 13.57 4.27
CA ALA A 115 3.06 12.21 4.61
C ALA A 115 3.30 11.32 3.37
N PRO A 116 2.36 11.16 2.42
CA PRO A 116 2.60 10.40 1.20
C PRO A 116 3.72 10.99 0.32
N VAL A 117 3.93 12.30 0.32
CA VAL A 117 5.09 12.89 -0.38
C VAL A 117 6.42 12.40 0.20
N ILE A 118 6.53 12.32 1.52
CA ILE A 118 7.73 11.82 2.19
C ILE A 118 7.92 10.33 1.92
N GLU A 119 6.85 9.55 1.99
CA GLU A 119 6.85 8.12 1.68
C GLU A 119 7.31 7.87 0.25
N HIS A 120 6.74 8.57 -0.73
CA HIS A 120 7.13 8.49 -2.13
C HIS A 120 8.63 8.76 -2.33
N ILE A 121 9.17 9.80 -1.68
CA ILE A 121 10.60 10.12 -1.76
C ILE A 121 11.43 8.97 -1.21
N GLY A 122 11.02 8.40 -0.07
CA GLY A 122 11.68 7.25 0.54
C GLY A 122 11.71 6.04 -0.40
N ASP A 123 10.59 5.72 -1.02
CA ASP A 123 10.47 4.61 -1.97
C ASP A 123 11.34 4.83 -3.22
N VAL A 124 11.42 6.05 -3.75
CA VAL A 124 12.32 6.36 -4.88
C VAL A 124 13.78 6.09 -4.51
N TYR A 125 14.23 6.41 -3.30
CA TYR A 125 15.59 6.08 -2.85
C TYR A 125 15.81 4.56 -2.75
N VAL A 126 14.82 3.80 -2.29
CA VAL A 126 14.92 2.34 -2.26
C VAL A 126 14.97 1.77 -3.69
N VAL A 127 14.13 2.26 -4.60
CA VAL A 127 14.15 1.87 -6.03
C VAL A 127 15.50 2.20 -6.66
N ASN A 128 16.11 3.34 -6.36
CA ASN A 128 17.46 3.67 -6.80
C ASN A 128 18.48 2.60 -6.38
N THR A 129 18.41 2.19 -5.11
CA THR A 129 19.31 1.17 -4.55
C THR A 129 19.10 -0.19 -5.23
N VAL A 130 17.86 -0.58 -5.50
CA VAL A 130 17.52 -1.87 -6.11
C VAL A 130 17.90 -1.92 -7.59
N THR A 131 17.69 -0.82 -8.31
CA THR A 131 17.90 -0.75 -9.78
C THR A 131 19.30 -0.33 -10.17
N GLY A 132 20.06 0.29 -9.26
CA GLY A 132 21.35 0.93 -9.55
C GLY A 132 21.24 2.20 -10.41
N LYS A 133 20.02 2.77 -10.55
CA LYS A 133 19.74 3.98 -11.31
C LYS A 133 19.39 5.13 -10.36
N ASP A 134 19.63 6.36 -10.77
CA ASP A 134 19.32 7.56 -9.98
C ASP A 134 18.06 8.25 -10.50
N PHE A 135 16.89 7.77 -10.07
CA PHE A 135 15.59 8.35 -10.43
C PHE A 135 15.32 9.70 -9.74
N VAL A 136 16.10 10.05 -8.74
CA VAL A 136 16.05 11.37 -8.12
C VAL A 136 16.55 12.44 -9.10
N LYS A 137 17.55 12.09 -9.94
CA LYS A 137 18.08 12.99 -10.98
C LYS A 137 17.35 12.84 -12.31
N ASP A 138 17.17 11.62 -12.77
CA ASP A 138 16.52 11.30 -14.05
C ASP A 138 15.51 10.17 -13.88
N PRO A 139 14.20 10.44 -14.07
CA PRO A 139 13.52 11.63 -14.59
C PRO A 139 13.38 12.82 -13.61
N GLY A 140 13.79 12.64 -12.34
CA GLY A 140 13.71 13.65 -11.30
C GLY A 140 12.48 13.53 -10.42
N LEU A 141 12.64 13.77 -9.10
CA LEU A 141 11.56 13.66 -8.09
C LEU A 141 10.31 14.47 -8.45
N HIS A 142 10.45 15.59 -9.13
CA HIS A 142 9.29 16.40 -9.53
C HIS A 142 8.39 15.68 -10.52
N ARG A 143 8.94 14.81 -11.37
CA ARG A 143 8.15 14.02 -12.35
C ARG A 143 7.52 12.81 -11.69
N THR A 144 8.23 12.14 -10.80
CA THR A 144 7.68 10.99 -10.08
C THR A 144 6.56 11.41 -9.14
N LEU A 145 6.73 12.51 -8.38
CA LEU A 145 5.69 13.09 -7.54
C LEU A 145 4.48 13.58 -8.35
N LEU A 146 4.72 14.15 -9.54
CA LEU A 146 3.62 14.57 -10.42
C LEU A 146 2.83 13.35 -10.91
N GLY A 147 3.50 12.25 -11.22
CA GLY A 147 2.84 10.99 -11.59
C GLY A 147 1.98 10.42 -10.47
N ASP A 148 2.50 10.40 -9.25
CA ASP A 148 1.78 9.96 -8.05
C ASP A 148 0.56 10.87 -7.76
N GLY A 149 0.75 12.18 -7.82
CA GLY A 149 -0.33 13.15 -7.66
C GLY A 149 -1.43 13.04 -8.72
N LEU A 150 -1.06 12.79 -9.98
CA LEU A 150 -2.03 12.55 -11.07
C LEU A 150 -2.79 11.23 -10.84
N ALA A 151 -2.14 10.19 -10.36
CA ALA A 151 -2.80 8.94 -10.01
C ALA A 151 -3.82 9.15 -8.89
N CYS A 152 -3.45 9.88 -7.83
CA CYS A 152 -4.36 10.30 -6.75
C CYS A 152 -5.55 11.09 -7.28
N PHE A 153 -5.31 12.05 -8.16
CA PHE A 153 -6.36 12.88 -8.76
C PHE A 153 -7.34 12.03 -9.58
N CYS A 154 -6.83 11.13 -10.43
CA CYS A 154 -7.66 10.22 -11.21
C CYS A 154 -8.47 9.29 -10.32
N ALA A 155 -7.86 8.72 -9.27
CA ALA A 155 -8.57 7.88 -8.31
C ALA A 155 -9.73 8.65 -7.64
N GLY A 156 -9.46 9.89 -7.19
CA GLY A 156 -10.48 10.75 -6.60
C GLY A 156 -11.62 11.11 -7.54
N LEU A 157 -11.33 11.35 -8.84
CA LEU A 157 -12.37 11.60 -9.85
C LEU A 157 -13.28 10.38 -10.07
N LEU A 158 -12.74 9.18 -9.92
CA LEU A 158 -13.49 7.92 -10.05
C LEU A 158 -14.19 7.50 -8.75
N GLY A 159 -14.05 8.29 -7.67
CA GLY A 159 -14.63 7.99 -6.36
C GLY A 159 -13.81 6.98 -5.54
N GLY A 160 -12.57 6.71 -5.94
CA GLY A 160 -11.65 5.86 -5.20
C GLY A 160 -10.92 6.60 -4.07
N PRO A 161 -10.32 5.85 -3.13
CA PRO A 161 -9.46 6.42 -2.10
C PRO A 161 -8.17 7.01 -2.71
N PRO A 162 -7.46 7.89 -1.96
CA PRO A 162 -6.14 8.34 -2.36
C PRO A 162 -5.20 7.15 -2.56
N VAL A 163 -4.43 7.17 -3.62
CA VAL A 163 -3.40 6.16 -3.92
C VAL A 163 -2.02 6.77 -3.73
N THR A 164 -1.05 5.96 -3.35
CA THR A 164 0.35 6.36 -3.22
C THR A 164 1.26 5.20 -3.57
N THR A 165 2.55 5.43 -3.60
CA THR A 165 3.56 4.36 -3.73
C THR A 165 3.48 3.39 -2.56
N TYR A 166 3.70 2.10 -2.83
CA TYR A 166 3.67 1.03 -1.83
C TYR A 166 5.06 0.45 -1.61
N SER A 167 5.56 0.58 -0.39
CA SER A 167 6.85 0.03 0.02
C SER A 167 6.90 -1.49 -0.09
N GLU A 168 5.75 -2.19 0.00
CA GLU A 168 5.65 -3.63 -0.21
C GLU A 168 6.05 -4.03 -1.64
N VAL A 169 5.63 -3.26 -2.64
CA VAL A 169 6.02 -3.50 -4.05
C VAL A 169 7.52 -3.28 -4.22
N THR A 170 8.05 -2.24 -3.64
CA THR A 170 9.49 -1.94 -3.64
C THR A 170 10.27 -3.05 -2.92
N GLY A 171 9.74 -3.55 -1.80
CA GLY A 171 10.27 -4.72 -1.09
C GLY A 171 10.28 -5.97 -1.96
N ALA A 172 9.21 -6.26 -2.69
CA ALA A 172 9.12 -7.37 -3.63
C ALA A 172 10.15 -7.23 -4.77
N MET A 173 10.32 -6.04 -5.34
CA MET A 173 11.36 -5.75 -6.34
C MET A 173 12.76 -6.01 -5.78
N SER A 174 13.02 -5.61 -4.54
CA SER A 174 14.29 -5.82 -3.88
C SER A 174 14.65 -7.30 -3.71
N LEU A 175 13.65 -8.13 -3.39
CA LEU A 175 13.83 -9.57 -3.18
C LEU A 175 13.92 -10.35 -4.49
N THR A 176 13.10 -10.02 -5.49
CA THR A 176 13.04 -10.71 -6.78
C THR A 176 14.09 -10.23 -7.77
N LYS A 177 14.65 -9.03 -7.55
CA LYS A 177 15.51 -8.31 -8.48
C LYS A 177 14.85 -8.03 -9.84
N ILE A 178 13.52 -8.11 -9.90
CA ILE A 178 12.75 -7.78 -11.11
C ILE A 178 12.54 -6.27 -11.14
N THR A 179 13.24 -5.60 -12.05
CA THR A 179 13.20 -4.14 -12.21
C THR A 179 12.60 -3.70 -13.55
N ASN A 180 12.05 -4.65 -14.33
CA ASN A 180 11.45 -4.35 -15.61
C ASN A 180 10.09 -3.65 -15.44
N PRO A 181 9.90 -2.41 -15.95
CA PRO A 181 8.64 -1.69 -15.85
C PRO A 181 7.44 -2.40 -16.50
N GLN A 182 7.66 -3.29 -17.45
CA GLN A 182 6.59 -4.06 -18.10
C GLN A 182 5.90 -4.99 -17.11
N VAL A 183 6.65 -5.58 -16.16
CA VAL A 183 6.07 -6.45 -15.11
C VAL A 183 5.10 -5.66 -14.24
N ILE A 184 5.48 -4.45 -13.84
CA ILE A 184 4.62 -3.57 -13.04
C ILE A 184 3.38 -3.13 -13.83
N ARG A 185 3.51 -2.84 -15.13
CA ARG A 185 2.36 -2.52 -16.00
C ARG A 185 1.39 -3.69 -16.12
N ILE A 186 1.89 -4.91 -16.30
CA ILE A 186 1.06 -6.12 -16.35
C ILE A 186 0.34 -6.32 -15.02
N ALA A 187 1.04 -6.14 -13.89
CA ALA A 187 0.43 -6.24 -12.57
C ALA A 187 -0.69 -5.20 -12.39
N ALA A 188 -0.49 -3.95 -12.83
CA ALA A 188 -1.52 -2.91 -12.78
C ALA A 188 -2.75 -3.26 -13.65
N ILE A 189 -2.52 -3.76 -14.88
CA ILE A 189 -3.62 -4.20 -15.76
C ILE A 189 -4.37 -5.38 -15.13
N SER A 190 -3.65 -6.34 -14.54
CA SER A 190 -4.26 -7.47 -13.84
C SER A 190 -5.12 -6.99 -12.66
N ALA A 191 -4.64 -6.02 -11.88
CA ALA A 191 -5.42 -5.44 -10.77
C ALA A 191 -6.72 -4.79 -11.26
N ILE A 192 -6.69 -4.07 -12.40
CA ILE A 192 -7.87 -3.49 -13.02
C ILE A 192 -8.85 -4.59 -13.46
N LEU A 193 -8.37 -5.67 -14.06
CA LEU A 193 -9.22 -6.80 -14.47
C LEU A 193 -9.85 -7.49 -13.25
N PHE A 194 -9.10 -7.69 -12.17
CA PHE A 194 -9.62 -8.28 -10.94
C PHE A 194 -10.57 -7.36 -10.16
N SER A 195 -10.59 -6.06 -10.44
CA SER A 195 -11.50 -5.13 -9.76
C SER A 195 -12.97 -5.28 -10.16
N VAL A 196 -13.26 -6.02 -11.22
CA VAL A 196 -14.65 -6.28 -11.72
C VAL A 196 -15.15 -7.68 -11.35
N ILE A 197 -14.34 -8.47 -10.62
CA ILE A 197 -14.66 -9.86 -10.21
C ILE A 197 -14.98 -9.93 -8.73
#